data_8237c2a62cc16644c1af45396426c6b1
#
_entry.id   8237c2a62cc16644c1af45396426c6b1
#
_cell.length_a   1.000
_cell.length_b   1.000
_cell.length_c   1.000
_cell.angle_alpha   90.00
_cell.angle_beta   90.00
_cell.angle_gamma   90.00
#
_symmetry.space_group_name_H-M   'P 1'
#
loop_
_entity.id
_entity.type
_entity.pdbx_description
1 polymer ?
#
loop_
_entity_poly.entity_id
_entity_poly.type
_entity_poly.pdbx_seq_one_letter_code
_entity_poly.pdbx_strand_id
1 'polypeptide(L)'
;MNGYVMEKILQVQNLKKYFRVKADRKKWLRAVNGVNFFINEGETLGLVGESGCGKSTTGRLVLKLIEPTDGKIVFMDKDITYLSRWDIRPLRPLMQMVFQDPHSSLNPRMTVQQIIGEGLRLHGHMNHAQKKESILETMSKVGLRPEHYSRYPHEFSGGQRQRIGIARALILNPKLIVADEPVSALDVSIQAQVIN
;
A
#
# COMPACT_ATOMS: atom_id res chain seq x y z
N MET A 1 -5.13 34.49 -13.62
CA MET A 1 -4.35 33.24 -13.42
C MET A 1 -4.96 32.55 -12.24
N ASN A 2 -5.88 31.59 -12.47
CA ASN A 2 -6.42 30.77 -11.38
C ASN A 2 -5.36 29.74 -11.03
N GLY A 3 -4.63 29.99 -9.93
CA GLY A 3 -3.74 29.00 -9.36
C GLY A 3 -4.57 27.80 -8.87
N TYR A 4 -4.47 26.66 -9.53
CA TYR A 4 -4.96 25.40 -9.02
C TYR A 4 -4.21 25.13 -7.71
N VAL A 5 -4.86 25.34 -6.58
CA VAL A 5 -4.34 24.88 -5.28
C VAL A 5 -4.49 23.36 -5.32
N MET A 6 -3.39 22.64 -5.58
CA MET A 6 -3.40 21.17 -5.50
C MET A 6 -3.73 20.78 -4.07
N GLU A 7 -4.78 20.00 -3.90
CA GLU A 7 -5.22 19.51 -2.60
C GLU A 7 -4.23 18.49 -2.07
N LYS A 8 -3.73 18.70 -0.85
CA LYS A 8 -2.79 17.78 -0.22
C LYS A 8 -3.53 16.55 0.30
N ILE A 9 -3.26 15.40 -0.31
CA ILE A 9 -3.86 14.14 0.12
C ILE A 9 -3.19 13.57 1.39
N LEU A 10 -1.89 13.84 1.57
CA LEU A 10 -1.11 13.41 2.71
C LEU A 10 -0.18 14.52 3.18
N GLN A 11 -0.10 14.72 4.49
CA GLN A 11 0.88 15.59 5.12
C GLN A 11 1.52 14.86 6.31
N VAL A 12 2.82 14.89 6.37
CA VAL A 12 3.64 14.28 7.43
C VAL A 12 4.51 15.35 8.05
N GLN A 13 4.45 15.49 9.37
CA GLN A 13 5.18 16.55 10.09
C GLN A 13 5.95 15.93 11.25
N ASN A 14 7.27 16.16 11.27
CA ASN A 14 8.20 15.75 12.33
C ASN A 14 8.01 14.28 12.77
N LEU A 15 7.75 13.40 11.80
CA LEU A 15 7.40 11.99 12.06
C LEU A 15 8.60 11.24 12.65
N LYS A 16 8.38 10.56 13.77
CA LYS A 16 9.42 9.79 14.47
C LYS A 16 8.94 8.38 14.77
N LYS A 17 9.86 7.42 14.63
CA LYS A 17 9.67 6.05 15.10
C LYS A 17 10.94 5.50 15.72
N TYR A 18 10.85 5.16 16.98
CA TYR A 18 11.92 4.57 17.74
C TYR A 18 11.50 3.18 18.22
N PHE A 19 12.36 2.21 18.04
CA PHE A 19 12.17 0.84 18.52
C PHE A 19 13.13 0.54 19.68
N ARG A 20 12.65 -0.13 20.71
CA ARG A 20 13.54 -0.64 21.77
C ARG A 20 14.40 -1.78 21.22
N VAL A 21 15.70 -1.73 21.48
CA VAL A 21 16.61 -2.80 21.09
C VAL A 21 16.39 -3.99 22.04
N LYS A 22 16.09 -5.18 21.48
CA LYS A 22 15.78 -6.37 22.30
C LYS A 22 16.94 -6.80 23.19
N ALA A 23 18.19 -6.68 22.69
CA ALA A 23 19.41 -7.06 23.40
C ALA A 23 19.79 -6.09 24.53
N ASP A 24 19.38 -4.83 24.42
CA ASP A 24 19.65 -3.80 25.44
C ASP A 24 18.46 -2.86 25.54
N ARG A 25 17.61 -3.07 26.54
CA ARG A 25 16.37 -2.30 26.75
C ARG A 25 16.60 -0.81 27.05
N LYS A 26 17.83 -0.40 27.30
CA LYS A 26 18.20 1.04 27.48
C LYS A 26 18.47 1.71 26.14
N LYS A 27 18.71 0.94 25.06
CA LYS A 27 19.00 1.48 23.73
C LYS A 27 17.76 1.56 22.85
N TRP A 28 17.70 2.62 22.04
CA TRP A 28 16.65 2.88 21.09
C TRP A 28 17.24 2.95 19.67
N LEU A 29 16.63 2.20 18.74
CA LEU A 29 16.88 2.32 17.33
C LEU A 29 15.95 3.42 16.76
N ARG A 30 16.53 4.52 16.29
CA ARG A 30 15.82 5.63 15.65
C ARG A 30 15.60 5.30 14.17
N ALA A 31 14.55 4.55 13.86
CA ALA A 31 14.26 4.09 12.50
C ALA A 31 13.73 5.22 11.60
N VAL A 32 12.97 6.16 12.17
CA VAL A 32 12.53 7.40 11.51
C VAL A 32 12.72 8.53 12.51
N ASN A 33 13.33 9.65 12.08
CA ASN A 33 13.71 10.72 12.99
C ASN A 33 13.45 12.11 12.40
N GLY A 34 12.23 12.62 12.62
CA GLY A 34 11.86 13.98 12.26
C GLY A 34 11.59 14.20 10.76
N VAL A 35 10.97 13.23 10.08
CA VAL A 35 10.70 13.31 8.64
C VAL A 35 9.50 14.22 8.38
N ASN A 36 9.63 15.09 7.35
CA ASN A 36 8.58 16.01 6.90
C ASN A 36 8.42 15.89 5.39
N PHE A 37 7.19 15.70 4.91
CA PHE A 37 6.82 15.74 3.50
C PHE A 37 5.31 15.87 3.34
N PHE A 38 4.87 16.14 2.12
CA PHE A 38 3.46 16.08 1.73
C PHE A 38 3.35 15.47 0.33
N ILE A 39 2.15 15.02 -0.01
CA ILE A 39 1.79 14.49 -1.33
C ILE A 39 0.49 15.17 -1.72
N ASN A 40 0.44 15.72 -2.94
CA ASN A 40 -0.77 16.28 -3.52
C ASN A 40 -1.58 15.17 -4.23
N GLU A 41 -2.85 15.40 -4.51
CA GLU A 41 -3.66 14.47 -5.29
C GLU A 41 -3.05 14.32 -6.70
N GLY A 42 -2.90 13.06 -7.17
CA GLY A 42 -2.27 12.73 -8.45
C GLY A 42 -0.75 12.82 -8.49
N GLU A 43 -0.09 13.11 -7.34
CA GLU A 43 1.36 13.21 -7.25
C GLU A 43 2.00 11.85 -6.87
N THR A 44 3.18 11.58 -7.43
CA THR A 44 4.04 10.46 -7.02
C THR A 44 5.26 10.98 -6.29
N LEU A 45 5.45 10.57 -5.03
CA LEU A 45 6.62 10.90 -4.22
C LEU A 45 7.56 9.69 -4.08
N GLY A 46 8.80 9.82 -4.56
CA GLY A 46 9.84 8.81 -4.38
C GLY A 46 10.61 8.99 -3.08
N LEU A 47 10.65 7.94 -2.23
CA LEU A 47 11.52 7.88 -1.06
C LEU A 47 12.80 7.13 -1.41
N VAL A 48 13.93 7.83 -1.44
CA VAL A 48 15.24 7.29 -1.80
C VAL A 48 16.16 7.26 -0.58
N GLY A 49 17.04 6.27 -0.52
CA GLY A 49 18.03 6.13 0.56
C GLY A 49 18.59 4.71 0.65
N GLU A 50 19.63 4.51 1.43
CA GLU A 50 20.28 3.23 1.63
C GLU A 50 19.35 2.17 2.25
N SER A 51 19.75 0.88 2.14
CA SER A 51 19.02 -0.19 2.82
C SER A 51 19.03 0.03 4.33
N GLY A 52 17.87 -0.14 4.97
CA GLY A 52 17.73 0.05 6.42
C GLY A 52 17.57 1.50 6.89
N CYS A 53 17.59 2.52 6.02
CA CYS A 53 17.43 3.93 6.41
C CYS A 53 15.99 4.32 6.85
N GLY A 54 15.03 3.40 6.86
CA GLY A 54 13.68 3.64 7.38
C GLY A 54 12.59 3.87 6.33
N LYS A 55 12.84 3.66 5.02
CA LYS A 55 11.84 3.83 3.93
C LYS A 55 10.56 3.02 4.18
N SER A 56 10.69 1.71 4.31
CA SER A 56 9.55 0.81 4.57
C SER A 56 8.86 1.11 5.91
N THR A 57 9.63 1.54 6.91
CA THR A 57 9.09 1.97 8.20
C THR A 57 8.23 3.23 8.03
N THR A 58 8.69 4.21 7.25
CA THR A 58 7.93 5.44 6.96
C THR A 58 6.64 5.12 6.23
N GLY A 59 6.67 4.27 5.20
CA GLY A 59 5.46 3.82 4.50
C GLY A 59 4.45 3.14 5.42
N ARG A 60 4.90 2.27 6.33
CA ARG A 60 4.04 1.60 7.31
C ARG A 60 3.46 2.57 8.35
N LEU A 61 4.19 3.61 8.73
CA LEU A 61 3.70 4.67 9.62
C LEU A 61 2.59 5.48 8.96
N VAL A 62 2.81 5.91 7.72
CA VAL A 62 1.83 6.68 6.93
C VAL A 62 0.51 5.94 6.81
N LEU A 63 0.57 4.62 6.57
CA LEU A 63 -0.62 3.77 6.50
C LEU A 63 -1.14 3.34 7.88
N LYS A 64 -0.57 3.83 9.00
CA LYS A 64 -0.99 3.41 10.34
C LYS A 64 -0.98 1.89 10.53
N LEU A 65 -0.01 1.19 9.91
CA LEU A 65 0.25 -0.23 10.16
C LEU A 65 1.09 -0.42 11.42
N ILE A 66 1.88 0.60 11.77
CA ILE A 66 2.61 0.72 13.03
C ILE A 66 2.36 2.11 13.62
N GLU A 67 2.40 2.21 14.95
CA GLU A 67 2.19 3.48 15.65
C GLU A 67 3.45 4.35 15.61
N PRO A 68 3.33 5.67 15.37
CA PRO A 68 4.46 6.59 15.50
C PRO A 68 4.89 6.72 16.96
N THR A 69 6.13 7.15 17.17
CA THR A 69 6.61 7.56 18.50
C THR A 69 6.24 9.03 18.76
N ASP A 70 6.30 9.86 17.71
CA ASP A 70 6.00 11.29 17.77
C ASP A 70 5.76 11.82 16.35
N GLY A 71 5.25 13.04 16.20
CA GLY A 71 4.96 13.69 14.94
C GLY A 71 3.48 13.64 14.57
N LYS A 72 3.16 14.07 13.35
CA LYS A 72 1.78 14.20 12.88
C LYS A 72 1.62 13.63 11.48
N ILE A 73 0.49 12.93 11.24
CA ILE A 73 0.09 12.39 9.95
C ILE A 73 -1.34 12.86 9.68
N VAL A 74 -1.51 13.64 8.61
CA VAL A 74 -2.82 14.12 8.14
C VAL A 74 -3.11 13.49 6.80
N PHE A 75 -4.22 12.80 6.66
CA PHE A 75 -4.69 12.17 5.42
C PHE A 75 -6.08 12.72 5.08
N MET A 76 -6.23 13.33 3.89
CA MET A 76 -7.47 13.97 3.43
C MET A 76 -8.02 14.89 4.53
N ASP A 77 -7.20 15.84 4.99
CA ASP A 77 -7.46 16.84 6.05
C ASP A 77 -7.80 16.27 7.43
N LYS A 78 -7.83 14.94 7.59
CA LYS A 78 -8.06 14.30 8.86
C LYS A 78 -6.75 13.91 9.53
N ASP A 79 -6.53 14.36 10.77
CA ASP A 79 -5.42 13.88 11.60
C ASP A 79 -5.66 12.41 11.97
N ILE A 80 -4.79 11.53 11.46
CA ILE A 80 -4.86 10.10 11.69
C ILE A 80 -3.79 9.58 12.65
N THR A 81 -2.98 10.47 13.21
CA THR A 81 -1.75 10.13 13.95
C THR A 81 -1.99 9.11 15.05
N TYR A 82 -3.01 9.32 15.86
CA TYR A 82 -3.31 8.48 17.03
C TYR A 82 -4.69 7.83 16.96
N LEU A 83 -5.30 7.74 15.76
CA LEU A 83 -6.57 7.04 15.60
C LEU A 83 -6.44 5.58 16.04
N SER A 84 -7.45 5.09 16.73
CA SER A 84 -7.56 3.69 17.11
C SER A 84 -7.74 2.78 15.87
N ARG A 85 -7.60 1.46 16.06
CA ARG A 85 -7.85 0.48 14.99
C ARG A 85 -9.28 0.53 14.45
N TRP A 86 -10.23 0.94 15.25
CA TRP A 86 -11.62 1.07 14.84
C TRP A 86 -11.85 2.36 14.04
N ASP A 87 -11.27 3.47 14.49
CA ASP A 87 -11.43 4.78 13.85
C ASP A 87 -10.70 4.89 12.51
N ILE A 88 -9.59 4.15 12.32
CA ILE A 88 -8.86 4.08 11.05
C ILE A 88 -9.52 3.14 10.03
N ARG A 89 -10.37 2.21 10.46
CA ARG A 89 -10.97 1.19 9.59
C ARG A 89 -11.73 1.76 8.38
N PRO A 90 -12.54 2.82 8.50
CA PRO A 90 -13.23 3.43 7.35
C PRO A 90 -12.27 4.03 6.30
N LEU A 91 -11.03 4.39 6.70
CA LEU A 91 -10.03 4.95 5.80
C LEU A 91 -9.17 3.88 5.10
N ARG A 92 -9.21 2.61 5.57
CA ARG A 92 -8.41 1.52 4.99
C ARG A 92 -8.64 1.31 3.49
N PRO A 93 -9.87 1.37 2.95
CA PRO A 93 -10.08 1.27 1.50
C PRO A 93 -9.36 2.37 0.70
N LEU A 94 -9.22 3.56 1.29
CA LEU A 94 -8.65 4.74 0.63
C LEU A 94 -7.12 4.76 0.66
N MET A 95 -6.47 3.92 1.48
CA MET A 95 -5.02 3.85 1.62
C MET A 95 -4.56 2.40 1.58
N GLN A 96 -3.79 2.03 0.56
CA GLN A 96 -3.38 0.65 0.32
C GLN A 96 -1.87 0.51 0.26
N MET A 97 -1.38 -0.71 0.47
CA MET A 97 0.05 -1.05 0.40
C MET A 97 0.31 -2.15 -0.62
N VAL A 98 1.30 -1.92 -1.46
CA VAL A 98 1.94 -2.95 -2.28
C VAL A 98 3.24 -3.35 -1.56
N PHE A 99 3.33 -4.61 -1.15
CA PHE A 99 4.46 -5.13 -0.38
C PHE A 99 5.62 -5.54 -1.30
N GLN A 100 6.83 -5.43 -0.78
CA GLN A 100 8.08 -5.79 -1.45
C GLN A 100 8.14 -7.26 -1.86
N ASP A 101 7.74 -8.17 -0.96
CA ASP A 101 7.77 -9.61 -1.21
C ASP A 101 6.37 -10.14 -1.55
N PRO A 102 6.11 -10.47 -2.82
CA PRO A 102 4.84 -11.05 -3.22
C PRO A 102 4.62 -12.47 -2.68
N HIS A 103 5.68 -13.22 -2.34
CA HIS A 103 5.55 -14.58 -1.82
C HIS A 103 4.94 -14.59 -0.41
N SER A 104 5.42 -13.73 0.47
CA SER A 104 4.93 -13.65 1.84
C SER A 104 3.62 -12.87 1.96
N SER A 105 3.29 -12.04 0.95
CA SER A 105 2.11 -11.15 1.00
C SER A 105 0.81 -11.80 0.50
N LEU A 106 0.89 -12.92 -0.25
CA LEU A 106 -0.28 -13.63 -0.79
C LEU A 106 -0.54 -14.91 0.02
N ASN A 107 -1.80 -15.13 0.42
CA ASN A 107 -2.18 -16.38 1.07
C ASN A 107 -2.17 -17.53 0.04
N PRO A 108 -1.30 -18.56 0.17
CA PRO A 108 -1.15 -19.62 -0.82
C PRO A 108 -2.37 -20.55 -0.92
N ARG A 109 -3.30 -20.49 0.05
CA ARG A 109 -4.53 -21.28 0.10
C ARG A 109 -5.72 -20.59 -0.55
N MET A 110 -5.55 -19.36 -1.01
CA MET A 110 -6.59 -18.57 -1.67
C MET A 110 -6.34 -18.51 -3.18
N THR A 111 -7.40 -18.55 -3.97
CA THR A 111 -7.33 -18.30 -5.42
C THR A 111 -7.13 -16.81 -5.70
N VAL A 112 -6.71 -16.46 -6.93
CA VAL A 112 -6.53 -15.07 -7.38
C VAL A 112 -7.78 -14.23 -7.12
N GLN A 113 -8.97 -14.76 -7.49
CA GLN A 113 -10.24 -14.05 -7.23
C GLN A 113 -10.48 -13.78 -5.75
N GLN A 114 -10.13 -14.73 -4.88
CA GLN A 114 -10.30 -14.56 -3.44
C GLN A 114 -9.33 -13.52 -2.87
N ILE A 115 -8.09 -13.53 -3.35
CA ILE A 115 -7.06 -12.57 -2.91
C ILE A 115 -7.42 -11.15 -3.34
N ILE A 116 -7.75 -10.95 -4.64
CA ILE A 116 -8.10 -9.62 -5.17
C ILE A 116 -9.43 -9.16 -4.56
N GLY A 117 -10.42 -10.04 -4.50
CA GLY A 117 -11.77 -9.72 -4.02
C GLY A 117 -11.92 -9.61 -2.50
N GLU A 118 -10.88 -9.89 -1.71
CA GLU A 118 -10.95 -9.84 -0.24
C GLU A 118 -11.33 -8.44 0.26
N GLY A 119 -10.75 -7.40 -0.32
CA GLY A 119 -11.09 -6.01 0.00
C GLY A 119 -12.56 -5.69 -0.25
N LEU A 120 -13.11 -6.13 -1.37
CA LEU A 120 -14.53 -5.94 -1.70
C LEU A 120 -15.46 -6.69 -0.74
N ARG A 121 -15.03 -7.85 -0.22
CA ARG A 121 -15.80 -8.62 0.77
C ARG A 121 -15.87 -7.89 2.11
N LEU A 122 -14.81 -7.21 2.49
CA LEU A 122 -14.70 -6.54 3.79
C LEU A 122 -15.31 -5.13 3.80
N HIS A 123 -15.31 -4.44 2.66
CA HIS A 123 -15.64 -3.01 2.56
C HIS A 123 -16.71 -2.68 1.50
N GLY A 124 -17.15 -3.66 0.70
CA GLY A 124 -18.10 -3.43 -0.39
C GLY A 124 -19.48 -4.06 -0.16
N HIS A 125 -20.49 -3.46 -0.80
CA HIS A 125 -21.88 -3.96 -0.81
C HIS A 125 -22.26 -4.54 -2.18
N MET A 126 -21.29 -5.02 -2.98
CA MET A 126 -21.50 -5.54 -4.32
C MET A 126 -22.09 -6.95 -4.28
N ASN A 127 -22.99 -7.26 -5.23
CA ASN A 127 -23.44 -8.62 -5.48
C ASN A 127 -22.34 -9.47 -6.14
N HIS A 128 -22.57 -10.78 -6.29
CA HIS A 128 -21.58 -11.73 -6.83
C HIS A 128 -21.15 -11.40 -8.27
N ALA A 129 -22.09 -11.01 -9.13
CA ALA A 129 -21.80 -10.67 -10.53
C ALA A 129 -20.93 -9.42 -10.63
N GLN A 130 -21.29 -8.35 -9.92
CA GLN A 130 -20.51 -7.12 -9.84
C GLN A 130 -19.09 -7.34 -9.31
N LYS A 131 -18.93 -8.17 -8.25
CA LYS A 131 -17.61 -8.52 -7.72
C LYS A 131 -16.75 -9.22 -8.76
N LYS A 132 -17.32 -10.20 -9.49
CA LYS A 132 -16.61 -10.92 -10.54
C LYS A 132 -16.16 -9.98 -11.65
N GLU A 133 -17.03 -9.10 -12.12
CA GLU A 133 -16.73 -8.11 -13.15
C GLU A 133 -15.60 -7.17 -12.71
N SER A 134 -15.70 -6.55 -11.51
CA SER A 134 -14.66 -5.68 -10.96
C SER A 134 -13.31 -6.37 -10.81
N ILE A 135 -13.30 -7.66 -10.39
CA ILE A 135 -12.07 -8.44 -10.27
C ILE A 135 -11.45 -8.66 -11.65
N LEU A 136 -12.23 -9.08 -12.66
CA LEU A 136 -11.73 -9.32 -14.01
C LEU A 136 -11.22 -8.02 -14.67
N GLU A 137 -11.91 -6.90 -14.48
CA GLU A 137 -11.46 -5.58 -14.93
C GLU A 137 -10.12 -5.19 -14.28
N THR A 138 -10.01 -5.35 -12.95
CA THR A 138 -8.78 -5.04 -12.23
C THR A 138 -7.63 -5.96 -12.65
N MET A 139 -7.89 -7.26 -12.87
CA MET A 139 -6.92 -8.20 -13.42
C MET A 139 -6.41 -7.76 -14.79
N SER A 140 -7.30 -7.31 -15.67
CA SER A 140 -6.93 -6.78 -16.99
C SER A 140 -6.02 -5.56 -16.90
N LYS A 141 -6.30 -4.62 -15.99
CA LYS A 141 -5.48 -3.40 -15.76
C LYS A 141 -4.02 -3.73 -15.40
N VAL A 142 -3.78 -4.85 -14.71
CA VAL A 142 -2.43 -5.29 -14.34
C VAL A 142 -1.86 -6.35 -15.29
N GLY A 143 -2.50 -6.62 -16.44
CA GLY A 143 -2.05 -7.57 -17.45
C GLY A 143 -2.17 -9.04 -17.02
N LEU A 144 -3.10 -9.38 -16.13
CA LEU A 144 -3.50 -10.75 -15.82
C LEU A 144 -4.64 -11.19 -16.74
N ARG A 145 -4.63 -12.46 -17.17
CA ARG A 145 -5.66 -13.01 -18.06
C ARG A 145 -6.86 -13.55 -17.28
N PRO A 146 -8.07 -13.59 -17.89
CA PRO A 146 -9.25 -14.14 -17.23
C PRO A 146 -9.11 -15.59 -16.74
N GLU A 147 -8.35 -16.44 -17.46
CA GLU A 147 -8.07 -17.82 -17.03
C GLU A 147 -7.26 -17.94 -15.73
N HIS A 148 -6.63 -16.86 -15.29
CA HIS A 148 -5.92 -16.79 -14.01
C HIS A 148 -6.85 -16.67 -12.80
N TYR A 149 -8.12 -16.35 -13.00
CA TYR A 149 -9.11 -16.01 -11.97
C TYR A 149 -9.26 -17.09 -10.87
N SER A 150 -9.26 -18.38 -11.26
CA SER A 150 -9.44 -19.50 -10.33
C SER A 150 -8.14 -20.18 -9.90
N ARG A 151 -6.99 -19.72 -10.38
CA ARG A 151 -5.69 -20.31 -10.06
C ARG A 151 -5.17 -19.88 -8.69
N TYR A 152 -4.20 -20.62 -8.17
CA TYR A 152 -3.53 -20.36 -6.90
C TYR A 152 -2.19 -19.65 -7.10
N PRO A 153 -1.68 -18.88 -6.11
CA PRO A 153 -0.43 -18.15 -6.24
C PRO A 153 0.80 -18.99 -6.63
N HIS A 154 0.86 -20.26 -6.21
CA HIS A 154 1.99 -21.13 -6.52
C HIS A 154 2.10 -21.50 -8.02
N GLU A 155 1.03 -21.30 -8.81
CA GLU A 155 0.99 -21.54 -10.25
C GLU A 155 1.55 -20.37 -11.08
N PHE A 156 2.06 -19.29 -10.43
CA PHE A 156 2.48 -18.06 -11.07
C PHE A 156 3.96 -17.77 -10.88
N SER A 157 4.57 -17.08 -11.85
CA SER A 157 5.90 -16.50 -11.70
C SER A 157 5.93 -15.39 -10.63
N GLY A 158 7.13 -15.01 -10.17
CA GLY A 158 7.30 -13.91 -9.21
C GLY A 158 6.65 -12.60 -9.67
N GLY A 159 6.89 -12.20 -10.93
CA GLY A 159 6.29 -11.01 -11.51
C GLY A 159 4.75 -11.08 -11.63
N GLN A 160 4.19 -12.25 -11.95
CA GLN A 160 2.74 -12.43 -11.97
C GLN A 160 2.14 -12.35 -10.55
N ARG A 161 2.82 -12.89 -9.53
CA ARG A 161 2.39 -12.73 -8.13
C ARG A 161 2.43 -11.27 -7.68
N GLN A 162 3.42 -10.51 -8.13
CA GLN A 162 3.48 -9.06 -7.89
C GLN A 162 2.26 -8.35 -8.48
N ARG A 163 1.87 -8.69 -9.71
CA ARG A 163 0.66 -8.15 -10.36
C ARG A 163 -0.62 -8.50 -9.59
N ILE A 164 -0.72 -9.70 -9.01
CA ILE A 164 -1.83 -10.07 -8.12
C ILE A 164 -1.85 -9.18 -6.88
N GLY A 165 -0.68 -8.92 -6.27
CA GLY A 165 -0.55 -8.01 -5.13
C GLY A 165 -0.96 -6.57 -5.46
N ILE A 166 -0.58 -6.07 -6.65
CA ILE A 166 -0.98 -4.76 -7.15
C ILE A 166 -2.49 -4.72 -7.39
N ALA A 167 -3.07 -5.73 -8.07
CA ALA A 167 -4.50 -5.82 -8.30
C ALA A 167 -5.30 -5.81 -6.98
N ARG A 168 -4.81 -6.52 -5.96
CA ARG A 168 -5.40 -6.50 -4.60
C ARG A 168 -5.43 -5.10 -4.00
N ALA A 169 -4.40 -4.30 -4.22
CA ALA A 169 -4.36 -2.92 -3.74
C ALA A 169 -5.30 -2.01 -4.54
N LEU A 170 -5.36 -2.18 -5.87
CA LEU A 170 -6.13 -1.33 -6.77
C LEU A 170 -7.64 -1.56 -6.72
N ILE A 171 -8.12 -2.77 -6.38
CA ILE A 171 -9.53 -3.15 -6.45
C ILE A 171 -10.47 -2.24 -5.65
N LEU A 172 -9.95 -1.60 -4.59
CA LEU A 172 -10.69 -0.68 -3.74
C LEU A 172 -10.67 0.77 -4.24
N ASN A 173 -10.04 1.03 -5.39
CA ASN A 173 -9.85 2.37 -5.95
C ASN A 173 -9.29 3.37 -4.92
N PRO A 174 -8.12 3.07 -4.32
CA PRO A 174 -7.57 3.86 -3.23
C PRO A 174 -7.16 5.26 -3.70
N LYS A 175 -7.13 6.20 -2.76
CA LYS A 175 -6.62 7.56 -2.96
C LYS A 175 -5.11 7.66 -2.72
N LEU A 176 -4.55 6.76 -1.91
CA LEU A 176 -3.12 6.69 -1.62
C LEU A 176 -2.63 5.24 -1.72
N ILE A 177 -1.57 5.03 -2.49
CA ILE A 177 -0.85 3.76 -2.55
C ILE A 177 0.57 3.98 -2.04
N VAL A 178 0.98 3.19 -1.06
CA VAL A 178 2.38 3.08 -0.64
C VAL A 178 2.95 1.81 -1.24
N ALA A 179 3.95 1.96 -2.11
CA ALA A 179 4.63 0.85 -2.76
C ALA A 179 6.03 0.66 -2.14
N ASP A 180 6.27 -0.48 -1.51
CA ASP A 180 7.55 -0.84 -0.90
C ASP A 180 8.34 -1.68 -1.92
N GLU A 181 9.27 -1.05 -2.64
CA GLU A 181 10.08 -1.66 -3.72
C GLU A 181 9.25 -2.48 -4.75
N PRO A 182 8.19 -1.93 -5.33
CA PRO A 182 7.18 -2.69 -6.10
C PRO A 182 7.72 -3.31 -7.39
N VAL A 183 8.89 -2.89 -7.84
CA VAL A 183 9.46 -3.25 -9.15
C VAL A 183 10.73 -4.09 -9.06
N SER A 184 11.22 -4.42 -7.87
CA SER A 184 12.43 -5.22 -7.69
C SER A 184 12.35 -6.64 -8.30
N ALA A 185 11.13 -7.16 -8.51
CA ALA A 185 10.84 -8.47 -9.10
C ALA A 185 10.23 -8.39 -10.51
N LEU A 186 10.15 -7.21 -11.13
CA LEU A 186 9.56 -7.00 -12.46
C LEU A 186 10.62 -6.68 -13.50
N ASP A 187 10.45 -7.22 -14.72
CA ASP A 187 11.26 -6.84 -15.89
C ASP A 187 11.06 -5.36 -16.24
N VAL A 188 12.11 -4.70 -16.74
CA VAL A 188 12.15 -3.26 -17.05
C VAL A 188 10.97 -2.79 -17.92
N SER A 189 10.53 -3.63 -18.87
CA SER A 189 9.38 -3.35 -19.75
C SER A 189 8.03 -3.30 -19.00
N ILE A 190 7.92 -4.01 -17.89
CA ILE A 190 6.69 -4.10 -17.08
C ILE A 190 6.67 -3.00 -16.02
N GLN A 191 7.86 -2.56 -15.58
CA GLN A 191 7.98 -1.46 -14.62
C GLN A 191 7.26 -0.20 -15.10
N ALA A 192 7.42 0.16 -16.38
CA ALA A 192 6.76 1.32 -16.98
C ALA A 192 5.22 1.21 -17.01
N GLN A 193 4.66 0.00 -17.18
CA GLN A 193 3.21 -0.22 -17.20
C GLN A 193 2.57 -0.19 -15.80
N VAL A 194 3.36 -0.40 -14.75
CA VAL A 194 2.89 -0.43 -13.35
C VAL A 194 3.00 0.95 -12.69
N ILE A 195 3.91 1.80 -13.19
CA ILE A 195 4.16 3.15 -12.65
C ILE A 195 3.25 4.19 -13.30
N ASN A 196 2.79 3.97 -14.53
CA ASN A 196 1.83 4.82 -15.24
C ASN A 196 0.39 4.36 -14.98
#